data_b01c3c7f24a3f815ecf07f1c881b05d8
#
_entry.id   b01c3c7f24a3f815ecf07f1c881b05d8
#
_cell.length_a   1.000
_cell.length_b   1.000
_cell.length_c   1.000
_cell.angle_alpha   90.00
_cell.angle_beta   90.00
_cell.angle_gamma   90.00
#
_symmetry.space_group_name_H-M   'P 1'
#
loop_
_entity.id
_entity.type
_entity.pdbx_description
1 polymer ?
#
loop_
_entity_poly.entity_id
_entity_poly.type
_entity_poly.pdbx_seq_one_letter_code
_entity_poly.pdbx_strand_id
1 'polypeptide(L)'
;MPEVWRYIDCGAQDVFETNARMPVLSRQVQKGGRPVATTAAWGTTHLNVGWFDDVDATLDLAACRSLGVQVIRRPVYGGGTAFYQEGCSVIWGFLLPKETHPDLDGELRRFQPVLLDALARVGLQEVGFEGSSDLRWRGRKLGALTAQDVVRCNSIGGFLNTRPPDLDVYLQVVRIPDDKFKDKLVKDMREYVATAQEVSGRPLPYEAFRDALLGALADAGITLEHGSLTDEEREGIAGVANRIASDDAVRRVSSERFLVAAPAGTRVGFGNEKGRKLCRAGVAIARDGTVAAAMMAGDMHVGPPDTMDRVASALSGAPADDEEELRARIASVFEAPDVHQADATMGVTTEDLLGAVRKAVAQAQAAPERAGAT
;
A
#
# COMPACT_ATOMS: atom_id res chain seq x y z
N MET A 1 -25.35 -26.47 -3.02
CA MET A 1 -24.83 -26.65 -4.37
C MET A 1 -23.37 -26.23 -4.33
N PRO A 2 -22.46 -26.86 -5.07
CA PRO A 2 -21.09 -26.41 -5.12
C PRO A 2 -21.03 -24.96 -5.62
N GLU A 3 -20.16 -24.14 -5.03
CA GLU A 3 -19.92 -22.79 -5.51
C GLU A 3 -19.20 -22.86 -6.87
N VAL A 4 -19.69 -22.14 -7.87
CA VAL A 4 -19.07 -22.08 -9.20
C VAL A 4 -18.49 -20.69 -9.42
N TRP A 5 -17.16 -20.63 -9.56
CA TRP A 5 -16.43 -19.38 -9.73
C TRP A 5 -15.82 -19.29 -11.14
N ARG A 6 -15.72 -18.07 -11.64
CA ARG A 6 -14.91 -17.76 -12.82
C ARG A 6 -13.45 -17.64 -12.42
N TYR A 7 -12.59 -18.45 -13.01
CA TYR A 7 -11.14 -18.38 -12.80
C TYR A 7 -10.45 -17.72 -13.99
N ILE A 8 -9.55 -16.76 -13.72
CA ILE A 8 -8.75 -16.06 -14.72
C ILE A 8 -7.28 -16.22 -14.37
N ASP A 9 -6.54 -16.97 -15.20
CA ASP A 9 -5.08 -16.99 -15.16
C ASP A 9 -4.56 -15.73 -15.83
N CYS A 10 -3.87 -14.90 -15.07
CA CYS A 10 -3.36 -13.62 -15.55
C CYS A 10 -1.88 -13.68 -15.97
N GLY A 11 -1.17 -14.78 -15.67
CA GLY A 11 0.25 -14.92 -16.01
C GLY A 11 1.14 -13.87 -15.38
N ALA A 12 2.21 -13.49 -16.08
CA ALA A 12 3.08 -12.39 -15.68
C ALA A 12 2.41 -11.06 -15.99
N GLN A 13 2.27 -10.19 -14.99
CA GLN A 13 1.49 -8.96 -15.10
C GLN A 13 2.25 -7.72 -14.66
N ASP A 14 1.97 -6.63 -15.38
CA ASP A 14 2.32 -5.28 -15.01
C ASP A 14 1.61 -4.83 -13.72
N VAL A 15 2.27 -3.99 -12.93
CA VAL A 15 1.73 -3.51 -11.66
C VAL A 15 0.46 -2.66 -11.83
N PHE A 16 0.38 -1.87 -12.90
CA PHE A 16 -0.78 -1.00 -13.13
C PHE A 16 -2.02 -1.81 -13.51
N GLU A 17 -1.87 -2.79 -14.41
CA GLU A 17 -2.96 -3.70 -14.78
C GLU A 17 -3.43 -4.53 -13.58
N THR A 18 -2.51 -5.05 -12.77
CA THR A 18 -2.85 -5.81 -11.56
C THR A 18 -3.68 -4.98 -10.58
N ASN A 19 -3.28 -3.73 -10.32
CA ASN A 19 -4.01 -2.85 -9.40
C ASN A 19 -5.32 -2.32 -10.01
N ALA A 20 -5.40 -2.19 -11.34
CA ALA A 20 -6.61 -1.79 -12.04
C ALA A 20 -7.66 -2.90 -12.12
N ARG A 21 -7.24 -4.17 -12.10
CA ARG A 21 -8.11 -5.33 -12.31
C ARG A 21 -9.19 -5.46 -11.25
N MET A 22 -8.82 -5.38 -9.98
CA MET A 22 -9.76 -5.58 -8.88
C MET A 22 -10.95 -4.61 -8.92
N PRO A 23 -10.78 -3.29 -9.06
CA PRO A 23 -11.93 -2.37 -9.18
C PRO A 23 -12.75 -2.57 -10.44
N VAL A 24 -12.19 -3.09 -11.52
CA VAL A 24 -12.95 -3.37 -12.77
C VAL A 24 -13.75 -4.65 -12.63
N LEU A 25 -13.13 -5.75 -12.24
CA LEU A 25 -13.81 -7.03 -12.07
C LEU A 25 -14.89 -6.96 -10.98
N SER A 26 -14.66 -6.20 -9.90
CA SER A 26 -15.63 -6.03 -8.82
C SER A 26 -16.98 -5.44 -9.30
N ARG A 27 -16.98 -4.64 -10.37
CA ARG A 27 -18.22 -4.12 -10.98
C ARG A 27 -19.09 -5.23 -11.55
N GLN A 28 -18.49 -6.26 -12.14
CA GLN A 28 -19.22 -7.39 -12.69
C GLN A 28 -19.82 -8.24 -11.59
N VAL A 29 -19.06 -8.51 -10.51
CA VAL A 29 -19.54 -9.19 -9.33
C VAL A 29 -20.69 -8.40 -8.67
N GLN A 30 -20.56 -7.06 -8.58
CA GLN A 30 -21.61 -6.18 -8.03
C GLN A 30 -22.92 -6.21 -8.82
N LYS A 31 -22.88 -6.57 -10.11
CA LYS A 31 -24.08 -6.73 -10.95
C LYS A 31 -24.72 -8.11 -10.83
N GLY A 32 -24.43 -8.87 -9.77
CA GLY A 32 -24.94 -10.24 -9.57
C GLY A 32 -24.15 -11.31 -10.33
N GLY A 33 -22.90 -10.98 -10.74
CA GLY A 33 -21.99 -11.94 -11.34
C GLY A 33 -21.51 -13.00 -10.33
N ARG A 34 -20.92 -14.08 -10.87
CA ARG A 34 -20.31 -15.14 -10.07
C ARG A 34 -19.05 -14.64 -9.38
N PRO A 35 -18.64 -15.25 -8.24
CA PRO A 35 -17.31 -15.00 -7.68
C PRO A 35 -16.21 -15.18 -8.72
N VAL A 36 -15.14 -14.40 -8.59
CA VAL A 36 -14.00 -14.43 -9.51
C VAL A 36 -12.73 -14.76 -8.73
N ALA A 37 -11.98 -15.76 -9.20
CA ALA A 37 -10.64 -16.05 -8.74
C ALA A 37 -9.62 -15.64 -9.80
N THR A 38 -8.51 -15.04 -9.38
CA THR A 38 -7.40 -14.66 -10.25
C THR A 38 -6.08 -15.13 -9.65
N THR A 39 -5.13 -15.52 -10.49
CA THR A 39 -3.73 -15.70 -10.11
C THR A 39 -2.81 -14.97 -11.09
N ALA A 40 -1.67 -14.50 -10.61
CA ALA A 40 -0.65 -13.86 -11.43
C ALA A 40 0.74 -13.95 -10.78
N ALA A 41 1.77 -13.65 -11.54
CA ALA A 41 3.10 -13.31 -11.03
C ALA A 41 3.41 -11.84 -11.35
N TRP A 42 4.30 -11.22 -10.60
CA TRP A 42 4.80 -9.89 -10.98
C TRP A 42 5.67 -9.99 -12.22
N GLY A 43 5.24 -9.37 -13.29
CA GLY A 43 5.96 -9.26 -14.56
C GLY A 43 6.82 -8.02 -14.67
N THR A 44 6.83 -7.15 -13.64
CA THR A 44 7.61 -5.91 -13.60
C THR A 44 8.19 -5.67 -12.21
N THR A 45 9.38 -5.05 -12.17
CA THR A 45 9.94 -4.52 -10.92
C THR A 45 9.30 -3.19 -10.60
N HIS A 46 8.79 -3.04 -9.36
CA HIS A 46 8.04 -1.85 -8.98
C HIS A 46 8.07 -1.54 -7.48
N LEU A 47 7.72 -0.30 -7.18
CA LEU A 47 7.47 0.21 -5.85
C LEU A 47 5.98 0.56 -5.68
N ASN A 48 5.39 0.00 -4.66
CA ASN A 48 4.02 0.27 -4.22
C ASN A 48 4.06 1.31 -3.10
N VAL A 49 3.88 2.58 -3.45
CA VAL A 49 3.90 3.70 -2.49
C VAL A 49 2.61 3.69 -1.68
N GLY A 50 2.69 3.85 -0.38
CA GLY A 50 1.53 3.98 0.50
C GLY A 50 0.67 5.18 0.13
N TRP A 51 -0.64 5.11 0.41
CA TRP A 51 -1.58 6.17 0.04
C TRP A 51 -1.19 7.55 0.59
N PHE A 52 -0.66 7.59 1.83
CA PHE A 52 -0.24 8.82 2.50
C PHE A 52 1.27 9.06 2.44
N ASP A 53 2.08 8.18 1.83
CA ASP A 53 3.52 8.37 1.78
C ASP A 53 3.91 9.58 0.91
N ASP A 54 4.82 10.40 1.42
CA ASP A 54 5.50 11.42 0.63
C ASP A 54 6.49 10.73 -0.33
N VAL A 55 6.15 10.75 -1.62
CA VAL A 55 6.92 10.02 -2.63
C VAL A 55 8.34 10.56 -2.75
N ASP A 56 8.52 11.88 -2.67
CA ASP A 56 9.83 12.51 -2.84
C ASP A 56 10.75 12.31 -1.62
N ALA A 57 10.16 12.20 -0.42
CA ALA A 57 10.92 11.86 0.77
C ALA A 57 11.27 10.36 0.87
N THR A 58 10.57 9.52 0.10
CA THR A 58 10.71 8.06 0.17
C THR A 58 11.53 7.50 -0.98
N LEU A 59 11.39 8.05 -2.19
CA LEU A 59 11.96 7.49 -3.42
C LEU A 59 12.81 8.50 -4.20
N ASP A 60 13.83 7.99 -4.88
CA ASP A 60 14.46 8.66 -5.99
C ASP A 60 13.73 8.30 -7.30
N LEU A 61 12.80 9.15 -7.71
CA LEU A 61 12.00 8.92 -8.92
C LEU A 61 12.85 8.97 -10.21
N ALA A 62 14.01 9.65 -10.20
CA ALA A 62 14.91 9.66 -11.34
C ALA A 62 15.65 8.32 -11.46
N ALA A 63 16.13 7.79 -10.34
CA ALA A 63 16.72 6.46 -10.28
C ALA A 63 15.69 5.37 -10.65
N CYS A 64 14.43 5.47 -10.17
CA CYS A 64 13.37 4.54 -10.58
C CYS A 64 13.22 4.50 -12.11
N ARG A 65 13.13 5.66 -12.76
CA ARG A 65 13.04 5.74 -14.24
C ARG A 65 14.25 5.15 -14.94
N SER A 66 15.46 5.47 -14.48
CA SER A 66 16.70 4.99 -15.13
C SER A 66 16.89 3.48 -15.01
N LEU A 67 16.37 2.87 -13.95
CA LEU A 67 16.45 1.43 -13.69
C LEU A 67 15.21 0.65 -14.17
N GLY A 68 14.24 1.32 -14.82
CA GLY A 68 13.00 0.69 -15.27
C GLY A 68 12.08 0.23 -14.14
N VAL A 69 12.27 0.77 -12.92
CA VAL A 69 11.43 0.45 -11.76
C VAL A 69 10.15 1.28 -11.83
N GLN A 70 9.02 0.62 -11.99
CA GLN A 70 7.71 1.27 -12.01
C GLN A 70 7.33 1.77 -10.60
N VAL A 71 6.64 2.89 -10.53
CA VAL A 71 6.15 3.44 -9.26
C VAL A 71 4.64 3.61 -9.36
N ILE A 72 3.93 3.02 -8.41
CA ILE A 72 2.49 3.14 -8.27
C ILE A 72 2.15 3.62 -6.86
N ARG A 73 1.20 4.55 -6.73
CA ARG A 73 0.54 4.80 -5.45
C ARG A 73 -0.64 3.84 -5.33
N ARG A 74 -0.64 3.04 -4.26
CA ARG A 74 -1.73 2.08 -4.02
C ARG A 74 -3.08 2.80 -4.02
N PRO A 75 -4.09 2.25 -4.70
CA PRO A 75 -5.44 2.82 -4.70
C PRO A 75 -6.22 2.51 -3.41
N VAL A 76 -5.55 1.94 -2.41
CA VAL A 76 -6.09 1.64 -1.08
C VAL A 76 -5.30 2.41 -0.04
N TYR A 77 -6.00 3.07 0.87
CA TYR A 77 -5.39 3.89 1.91
C TYR A 77 -4.83 3.03 3.03
N GLY A 78 -3.57 3.25 3.31
CA GLY A 78 -2.81 2.62 4.39
C GLY A 78 -1.46 2.04 3.96
N GLY A 79 -0.67 1.71 4.96
CA GLY A 79 0.64 1.07 4.85
C GLY A 79 1.74 1.93 4.23
N GLY A 80 2.97 1.53 4.47
CA GLY A 80 4.16 2.13 3.90
C GLY A 80 4.48 1.65 2.48
N THR A 81 5.59 2.10 1.94
CA THR A 81 6.08 1.72 0.62
C THR A 81 6.64 0.29 0.63
N ALA A 82 6.27 -0.50 -0.37
CA ALA A 82 6.74 -1.87 -0.56
C ALA A 82 7.43 -2.03 -1.93
N PHE A 83 8.51 -2.81 -1.96
CA PHE A 83 9.25 -3.15 -3.16
C PHE A 83 8.92 -4.58 -3.61
N TYR A 84 8.64 -4.73 -4.89
CA TYR A 84 8.44 -6.01 -5.54
C TYR A 84 9.29 -6.08 -6.80
N GLN A 85 9.91 -7.23 -7.02
CA GLN A 85 10.73 -7.45 -8.20
C GLN A 85 10.09 -8.51 -9.10
N GLU A 86 10.28 -8.34 -10.40
CA GLU A 86 9.83 -9.28 -11.42
C GLU A 86 10.21 -10.72 -11.07
N GLY A 87 9.23 -11.61 -11.11
CA GLY A 87 9.38 -13.04 -10.84
C GLY A 87 9.73 -13.39 -9.39
N CYS A 88 9.77 -12.44 -8.45
CA CYS A 88 10.09 -12.72 -7.04
C CYS A 88 8.86 -12.99 -6.18
N SER A 89 7.66 -12.88 -6.72
CA SER A 89 6.42 -13.17 -5.98
C SER A 89 5.31 -13.63 -6.91
N VAL A 90 4.43 -14.46 -6.37
CA VAL A 90 3.13 -14.78 -6.96
C VAL A 90 2.03 -14.11 -6.17
N ILE A 91 0.92 -13.81 -6.85
CA ILE A 91 -0.22 -13.13 -6.27
C ILE A 91 -1.52 -13.84 -6.66
N TRP A 92 -2.53 -13.71 -5.82
CA TRP A 92 -3.87 -14.21 -6.09
C TRP A 92 -4.91 -13.27 -5.53
N GLY A 93 -6.14 -13.38 -6.02
CA GLY A 93 -7.25 -12.61 -5.51
C GLY A 93 -8.59 -13.27 -5.80
N PHE A 94 -9.50 -13.19 -4.84
CA PHE A 94 -10.87 -13.66 -4.92
C PHE A 94 -11.80 -12.48 -4.74
N LEU A 95 -12.76 -12.31 -5.64
CA LEU A 95 -13.82 -11.32 -5.54
C LEU A 95 -15.14 -12.03 -5.23
N LEU A 96 -15.72 -11.75 -4.10
CA LEU A 96 -16.88 -12.40 -3.53
C LEU A 96 -18.04 -11.41 -3.41
N PRO A 97 -19.25 -11.67 -3.97
CA PRO A 97 -20.39 -10.80 -3.79
C PRO A 97 -20.81 -10.75 -2.33
N LYS A 98 -21.00 -9.57 -1.74
CA LYS A 98 -21.43 -9.42 -0.34
C LYS A 98 -22.82 -9.99 -0.08
N GLU A 99 -23.68 -10.03 -1.08
CA GLU A 99 -25.02 -10.63 -0.94
C GLU A 99 -24.95 -12.11 -0.54
N THR A 100 -23.91 -12.83 -0.98
CA THR A 100 -23.71 -14.26 -0.69
C THR A 100 -22.55 -14.51 0.27
N HIS A 101 -21.65 -13.55 0.43
CA HIS A 101 -20.44 -13.61 1.25
C HIS A 101 -20.33 -12.33 2.10
N PRO A 102 -21.24 -12.11 3.07
CA PRO A 102 -21.30 -10.83 3.80
C PRO A 102 -20.21 -10.67 4.88
N ASP A 103 -19.66 -11.78 5.37
CA ASP A 103 -18.69 -11.77 6.48
C ASP A 103 -17.25 -11.77 5.94
N LEU A 104 -16.64 -10.57 5.85
CA LEU A 104 -15.28 -10.40 5.37
C LEU A 104 -14.26 -11.18 6.19
N ASP A 105 -14.37 -11.14 7.52
CA ASP A 105 -13.46 -11.84 8.44
C ASP A 105 -13.66 -13.35 8.39
N GLY A 106 -14.90 -13.79 8.22
CA GLY A 106 -15.25 -15.20 8.02
C GLY A 106 -14.64 -15.75 6.73
N GLU A 107 -14.73 -15.00 5.63
CA GLU A 107 -14.11 -15.38 4.37
C GLU A 107 -12.57 -15.41 4.48
N LEU A 108 -11.95 -14.43 5.14
CA LEU A 108 -10.51 -14.48 5.38
C LEU A 108 -10.11 -15.77 6.12
N ARG A 109 -10.80 -16.10 7.20
CA ARG A 109 -10.55 -17.35 7.96
C ARG A 109 -10.82 -18.61 7.14
N ARG A 110 -11.84 -18.59 6.26
CA ARG A 110 -12.16 -19.70 5.35
C ARG A 110 -11.02 -20.04 4.41
N PHE A 111 -10.33 -19.04 3.86
CA PHE A 111 -9.27 -19.24 2.88
C PHE A 111 -7.89 -19.50 3.49
N GLN A 112 -7.67 -19.26 4.78
CA GLN A 112 -6.41 -19.60 5.43
C GLN A 112 -6.05 -21.10 5.28
N PRO A 113 -6.91 -22.07 5.64
CA PRO A 113 -6.60 -23.49 5.48
C PRO A 113 -6.43 -23.90 4.01
N VAL A 114 -7.19 -23.30 3.09
CA VAL A 114 -7.06 -23.54 1.64
C VAL A 114 -5.68 -23.14 1.15
N LEU A 115 -5.20 -21.97 1.57
CA LEU A 115 -3.86 -21.50 1.22
C LEU A 115 -2.78 -22.40 1.83
N LEU A 116 -2.91 -22.79 3.10
CA LEU A 116 -1.95 -23.70 3.74
C LEU A 116 -1.89 -25.06 3.03
N ASP A 117 -3.02 -25.60 2.60
CA ASP A 117 -3.06 -26.83 1.79
C ASP A 117 -2.35 -26.63 0.45
N ALA A 118 -2.61 -25.54 -0.27
CA ALA A 118 -1.91 -25.21 -1.50
C ALA A 118 -0.39 -25.13 -1.31
N LEU A 119 0.05 -24.50 -0.21
CA LEU A 119 1.48 -24.41 0.11
C LEU A 119 2.10 -25.75 0.45
N ALA A 120 1.39 -26.61 1.19
CA ALA A 120 1.85 -27.96 1.50
C ALA A 120 2.04 -28.81 0.24
N ARG A 121 1.17 -28.68 -0.77
CA ARG A 121 1.26 -29.39 -2.07
C ARG A 121 2.53 -29.03 -2.85
N VAL A 122 3.04 -27.81 -2.70
CA VAL A 122 4.30 -27.39 -3.33
C VAL A 122 5.53 -27.57 -2.42
N GLY A 123 5.36 -28.26 -1.28
CA GLY A 123 6.44 -28.61 -0.37
C GLY A 123 6.81 -27.51 0.64
N LEU A 124 5.96 -26.51 0.80
CA LEU A 124 6.14 -25.45 1.81
C LEU A 124 5.45 -25.86 3.12
N GLN A 125 6.10 -26.78 3.82
CA GLN A 125 5.67 -27.22 5.15
C GLN A 125 6.21 -26.29 6.24
N GLU A 126 5.71 -26.38 7.48
CA GLU A 126 6.08 -25.53 8.61
C GLU A 126 5.75 -24.02 8.39
N VAL A 127 4.82 -23.75 7.48
CA VAL A 127 4.30 -22.39 7.23
C VAL A 127 2.99 -22.24 7.95
N GLY A 128 2.76 -21.08 8.58
CA GLY A 128 1.53 -20.80 9.30
C GLY A 128 1.18 -19.31 9.27
N PHE A 129 -0.05 -19.02 9.72
CA PHE A 129 -0.46 -17.64 9.91
C PHE A 129 -0.09 -17.13 11.30
N GLU A 130 0.44 -15.91 11.37
CA GLU A 130 0.59 -15.14 12.59
C GLU A 130 -0.38 -13.95 12.52
N GLY A 131 -1.29 -13.90 13.50
CA GLY A 131 -2.44 -13.01 13.42
C GLY A 131 -3.42 -13.45 12.34
N SER A 132 -4.13 -12.50 11.77
CA SER A 132 -5.16 -12.76 10.76
C SER A 132 -4.63 -12.81 9.31
N SER A 133 -3.47 -12.26 9.02
CA SER A 133 -3.05 -12.00 7.64
C SER A 133 -1.62 -12.42 7.29
N ASP A 134 -0.67 -12.36 8.23
CA ASP A 134 0.73 -12.62 7.93
C ASP A 134 1.03 -14.11 7.80
N LEU A 135 1.48 -14.53 6.63
CA LEU A 135 1.99 -15.87 6.38
C LEU A 135 3.46 -15.91 6.75
N ARG A 136 3.84 -16.80 7.70
CA ARG A 136 5.18 -16.84 8.26
C ARG A 136 5.80 -18.22 8.23
N TRP A 137 7.12 -18.22 8.15
CA TRP A 137 7.98 -19.35 8.33
C TRP A 137 9.10 -18.99 9.32
N ARG A 138 9.15 -19.71 10.45
CA ARG A 138 10.15 -19.48 11.52
C ARG A 138 10.24 -18.00 11.95
N GLY A 139 9.08 -17.34 12.10
CA GLY A 139 8.97 -15.93 12.49
C GLY A 139 9.25 -14.91 11.38
N ARG A 140 9.68 -15.34 10.20
CA ARG A 140 9.94 -14.47 9.03
C ARG A 140 8.72 -14.41 8.11
N LYS A 141 8.45 -13.26 7.53
CA LYS A 141 7.29 -13.04 6.65
C LYS A 141 7.52 -13.65 5.27
N LEU A 142 6.77 -14.69 4.95
CA LEU A 142 6.79 -15.38 3.67
C LEU A 142 5.81 -14.77 2.67
N GLY A 143 4.71 -14.23 3.15
CA GLY A 143 3.65 -13.66 2.34
C GLY A 143 2.54 -13.07 3.22
N ALA A 144 1.39 -12.86 2.62
CA ALA A 144 0.19 -12.42 3.33
C ALA A 144 -1.06 -12.90 2.62
N LEU A 145 -2.14 -13.09 3.40
CA LEU A 145 -3.52 -13.17 2.94
C LEU A 145 -4.27 -11.99 3.55
N THR A 146 -4.84 -11.14 2.74
CA THR A 146 -5.51 -9.92 3.17
C THR A 146 -6.97 -9.91 2.74
N ALA A 147 -7.78 -9.22 3.50
CA ALA A 147 -9.19 -9.00 3.20
C ALA A 147 -9.47 -7.51 3.04
N GLN A 148 -10.32 -7.17 2.09
CA GLN A 148 -10.65 -5.80 1.77
C GLN A 148 -12.11 -5.67 1.38
N ASP A 149 -12.76 -4.69 1.97
CA ASP A 149 -14.09 -4.27 1.56
C ASP A 149 -14.02 -3.44 0.27
N VAL A 150 -14.72 -3.88 -0.78
CA VAL A 150 -14.76 -3.17 -2.07
C VAL A 150 -16.22 -2.91 -2.42
N VAL A 151 -16.79 -1.87 -1.85
CA VAL A 151 -18.20 -1.47 -2.05
C VAL A 151 -19.18 -2.63 -1.81
N ARG A 152 -19.59 -3.41 -2.84
CA ARG A 152 -20.49 -4.56 -2.73
C ARG A 152 -19.81 -5.92 -2.74
N CYS A 153 -18.48 -5.94 -2.82
CA CYS A 153 -17.71 -7.17 -2.82
C CYS A 153 -16.77 -7.24 -1.65
N ASN A 154 -16.51 -8.43 -1.19
CA ASN A 154 -15.36 -8.79 -0.38
C ASN A 154 -14.25 -9.24 -1.30
N SER A 155 -13.07 -8.69 -1.15
CA SER A 155 -11.86 -9.08 -1.86
C SER A 155 -10.92 -9.77 -0.88
N ILE A 156 -10.64 -11.04 -1.11
CA ILE A 156 -9.65 -11.81 -0.38
C ILE A 156 -8.48 -12.03 -1.34
N GLY A 157 -7.28 -11.64 -0.96
CA GLY A 157 -6.14 -11.79 -1.84
C GLY A 157 -4.82 -11.75 -1.09
N GLY A 158 -3.75 -12.05 -1.79
CA GLY A 158 -2.46 -12.09 -1.15
C GLY A 158 -1.30 -12.24 -2.11
N PHE A 159 -0.14 -12.39 -1.50
CA PHE A 159 1.10 -12.65 -2.21
C PHE A 159 1.96 -13.66 -1.45
N LEU A 160 2.82 -14.34 -2.19
CA LEU A 160 3.85 -15.23 -1.66
C LEU A 160 5.19 -14.84 -2.28
N ASN A 161 6.20 -14.60 -1.46
CA ASN A 161 7.56 -14.38 -1.92
C ASN A 161 8.15 -15.71 -2.40
N THR A 162 8.49 -15.81 -3.68
CA THR A 162 9.00 -17.05 -4.28
C THR A 162 10.51 -17.15 -4.20
N ARG A 163 11.22 -16.04 -4.41
CA ARG A 163 12.69 -15.93 -4.34
C ARG A 163 13.11 -14.58 -3.77
N PRO A 164 14.35 -14.45 -3.26
CA PRO A 164 14.85 -13.16 -2.77
C PRO A 164 14.91 -12.11 -3.88
N PRO A 165 14.48 -10.86 -3.60
CA PRO A 165 14.70 -9.77 -4.54
C PRO A 165 16.18 -9.32 -4.53
N ASP A 166 16.59 -8.65 -5.60
CA ASP A 166 17.87 -7.93 -5.65
C ASP A 166 17.78 -6.63 -4.85
N LEU A 167 18.37 -6.64 -3.66
CA LEU A 167 18.33 -5.50 -2.76
C LEU A 167 19.20 -4.33 -3.24
N ASP A 168 20.15 -4.55 -4.14
CA ASP A 168 20.97 -3.47 -4.69
C ASP A 168 20.13 -2.54 -5.58
N VAL A 169 19.15 -3.09 -6.32
CA VAL A 169 18.16 -2.27 -7.05
C VAL A 169 17.31 -1.48 -6.07
N TYR A 170 16.83 -2.12 -5.00
CA TYR A 170 16.03 -1.44 -3.97
C TYR A 170 16.78 -0.26 -3.34
N LEU A 171 18.05 -0.46 -2.94
CA LEU A 171 18.87 0.57 -2.31
C LEU A 171 19.19 1.77 -3.21
N GLN A 172 19.14 1.60 -4.52
CA GLN A 172 19.34 2.70 -5.48
C GLN A 172 18.09 3.57 -5.66
N VAL A 173 16.90 3.02 -5.39
CA VAL A 173 15.62 3.72 -5.63
C VAL A 173 14.97 4.28 -4.38
N VAL A 174 15.37 3.83 -3.18
CA VAL A 174 14.86 4.38 -1.92
C VAL A 174 15.78 5.47 -1.37
N ARG A 175 15.18 6.52 -0.80
CA ARG A 175 15.92 7.57 -0.12
C ARG A 175 16.20 7.15 1.32
N ILE A 176 17.45 6.83 1.61
CA ILE A 176 17.92 6.48 2.96
C ILE A 176 18.84 7.61 3.44
N PRO A 177 18.55 8.25 4.58
CA PRO A 177 19.25 9.45 5.03
C PRO A 177 20.76 9.29 5.29
N ASP A 178 21.23 8.08 5.56
CA ASP A 178 22.64 7.81 5.90
C ASP A 178 23.02 6.40 5.43
N ASP A 179 24.21 6.26 4.83
CA ASP A 179 24.74 4.99 4.33
C ASP A 179 24.87 3.91 5.43
N LYS A 180 25.09 4.31 6.67
CA LYS A 180 25.06 3.37 7.81
C LYS A 180 23.72 2.66 8.00
N PHE A 181 22.63 3.29 7.58
CA PHE A 181 21.30 2.67 7.62
C PHE A 181 21.05 1.70 6.47
N LYS A 182 21.79 1.78 5.37
CA LYS A 182 21.65 0.87 4.21
C LYS A 182 21.99 -0.56 4.61
N ASP A 183 23.14 -0.79 5.24
CA ASP A 183 23.56 -2.12 5.68
C ASP A 183 22.58 -2.70 6.71
N LYS A 184 22.15 -1.86 7.67
CA LYS A 184 21.13 -2.25 8.65
C LYS A 184 19.82 -2.61 7.96
N LEU A 185 19.34 -1.81 7.01
CA LEU A 185 18.09 -2.07 6.30
C LEU A 185 18.15 -3.39 5.52
N VAL A 186 19.26 -3.67 4.82
CA VAL A 186 19.46 -4.95 4.11
C VAL A 186 19.44 -6.12 5.08
N LYS A 187 20.12 -5.98 6.22
CA LYS A 187 20.11 -7.01 7.26
C LYS A 187 18.70 -7.23 7.81
N ASP A 188 18.02 -6.15 8.21
CA ASP A 188 16.67 -6.20 8.76
C ASP A 188 15.69 -6.81 7.75
N MET A 189 15.80 -6.48 6.46
CA MET A 189 14.97 -7.07 5.41
C MET A 189 15.21 -8.58 5.25
N ARG A 190 16.48 -9.02 5.23
CA ARG A 190 16.83 -10.44 5.16
C ARG A 190 16.39 -11.22 6.39
N GLU A 191 16.43 -10.61 7.57
CA GLU A 191 15.95 -11.21 8.82
C GLU A 191 14.43 -11.24 8.91
N TYR A 192 13.75 -10.29 8.27
CA TYR A 192 12.28 -10.18 8.32
C TYR A 192 11.56 -10.97 7.24
N VAL A 193 12.11 -11.04 6.01
CA VAL A 193 11.46 -11.66 4.85
C VAL A 193 11.99 -13.06 4.60
N ALA A 194 11.09 -14.03 4.45
CA ALA A 194 11.39 -15.37 3.96
C ALA A 194 10.88 -15.55 2.52
N THR A 195 11.38 -16.55 1.83
CA THR A 195 10.94 -16.89 0.46
C THR A 195 10.66 -18.40 0.35
N ALA A 196 9.80 -18.79 -0.60
CA ALA A 196 9.48 -20.18 -0.86
C ALA A 196 10.74 -20.99 -1.23
N GLN A 197 11.68 -20.35 -1.93
CA GLN A 197 12.96 -20.98 -2.28
C GLN A 197 13.80 -21.32 -1.03
N GLU A 198 13.80 -20.44 -0.02
CA GLU A 198 14.51 -20.74 1.25
C GLU A 198 13.83 -21.86 2.05
N VAL A 199 12.48 -21.88 2.04
CA VAL A 199 11.70 -22.90 2.75
C VAL A 199 11.89 -24.28 2.14
N SER A 200 11.79 -24.41 0.81
CA SER A 200 11.80 -25.69 0.09
C SER A 200 13.17 -26.11 -0.46
N GLY A 201 14.15 -25.20 -0.43
CA GLY A 201 15.48 -25.41 -1.04
C GLY A 201 15.49 -25.41 -2.57
N ARG A 202 14.38 -25.06 -3.23
CA ARG A 202 14.22 -25.03 -4.69
C ARG A 202 13.34 -23.86 -5.14
N PRO A 203 13.51 -23.34 -6.37
CA PRO A 203 12.61 -22.34 -6.92
C PRO A 203 11.17 -22.84 -6.96
N LEU A 204 10.22 -21.95 -6.68
CA LEU A 204 8.79 -22.21 -6.84
C LEU A 204 8.30 -21.49 -8.11
N PRO A 205 8.05 -22.23 -9.22
CA PRO A 205 7.45 -21.67 -10.43
C PRO A 205 6.02 -21.18 -10.16
N TYR A 206 5.60 -20.15 -10.87
CA TYR A 206 4.24 -19.61 -10.80
C TYR A 206 3.18 -20.68 -11.06
N GLU A 207 3.39 -21.50 -12.11
CA GLU A 207 2.46 -22.53 -12.53
C GLU A 207 2.27 -23.59 -11.44
N ALA A 208 3.34 -23.98 -10.74
CA ALA A 208 3.25 -24.94 -9.64
C ALA A 208 2.41 -24.41 -8.47
N PHE A 209 2.57 -23.14 -8.11
CA PHE A 209 1.75 -22.51 -7.08
C PHE A 209 0.30 -22.38 -7.54
N ARG A 210 0.08 -21.89 -8.77
CA ARG A 210 -1.25 -21.75 -9.37
C ARG A 210 -2.01 -23.08 -9.31
N ASP A 211 -1.42 -24.15 -9.84
CA ASP A 211 -2.07 -25.45 -9.93
C ASP A 211 -2.37 -26.04 -8.55
N ALA A 212 -1.48 -25.85 -7.58
CA ALA A 212 -1.70 -26.23 -6.19
C ALA A 212 -2.86 -25.45 -5.55
N LEU A 213 -2.94 -24.13 -5.78
CA LEU A 213 -4.04 -23.30 -5.28
C LEU A 213 -5.39 -23.68 -5.89
N LEU A 214 -5.43 -23.93 -7.20
CA LEU A 214 -6.65 -24.39 -7.89
C LEU A 214 -7.11 -25.75 -7.35
N GLY A 215 -6.17 -26.69 -7.12
CA GLY A 215 -6.49 -27.97 -6.50
C GLY A 215 -7.02 -27.83 -5.08
N ALA A 216 -6.43 -26.97 -4.26
CA ALA A 216 -6.91 -26.73 -2.90
C ALA A 216 -8.30 -26.07 -2.87
N LEU A 217 -8.59 -25.16 -3.80
CA LEU A 217 -9.94 -24.58 -3.96
C LEU A 217 -10.96 -25.64 -4.38
N ALA A 218 -10.61 -26.55 -5.29
CA ALA A 218 -11.47 -27.64 -5.72
C ALA A 218 -11.80 -28.58 -4.55
N ASP A 219 -10.81 -28.95 -3.74
CA ASP A 219 -11.02 -29.79 -2.55
C ASP A 219 -11.84 -29.08 -1.45
N ALA A 220 -11.80 -27.76 -1.43
CA ALA A 220 -12.69 -26.94 -0.59
C ALA A 220 -14.14 -26.80 -1.13
N GLY A 221 -14.48 -27.51 -2.23
CA GLY A 221 -15.82 -27.55 -2.81
C GLY A 221 -16.13 -26.44 -3.79
N ILE A 222 -15.12 -25.72 -4.28
CA ILE A 222 -15.26 -24.62 -5.25
C ILE A 222 -14.99 -25.17 -6.65
N THR A 223 -15.98 -25.10 -7.52
CA THR A 223 -15.82 -25.43 -8.93
C THR A 223 -15.30 -24.22 -9.70
N LEU A 224 -14.15 -24.39 -10.36
CA LEU A 224 -13.52 -23.32 -11.13
C LEU A 224 -13.80 -23.46 -12.63
N GLU A 225 -14.47 -22.50 -13.24
CA GLU A 225 -14.64 -22.40 -14.68
C GLU A 225 -13.60 -21.44 -15.25
N HIS A 226 -12.71 -21.97 -16.08
CA HIS A 226 -11.69 -21.18 -16.76
C HIS A 226 -12.33 -20.13 -17.68
N GLY A 227 -11.89 -18.91 -17.56
CA GLY A 227 -12.36 -17.78 -18.37
C GLY A 227 -11.22 -16.85 -18.74
N SER A 228 -11.54 -15.89 -19.59
CA SER A 228 -10.66 -14.79 -19.97
C SER A 228 -11.33 -13.45 -19.67
N LEU A 229 -10.58 -12.37 -19.65
CA LEU A 229 -11.15 -11.03 -19.58
C LEU A 229 -12.02 -10.76 -20.82
N THR A 230 -13.15 -10.13 -20.63
CA THR A 230 -13.97 -9.60 -21.73
C THR A 230 -13.32 -8.35 -22.32
N ASP A 231 -13.77 -7.87 -23.48
CA ASP A 231 -13.26 -6.63 -24.08
C ASP A 231 -13.58 -5.43 -23.18
N GLU A 232 -14.79 -5.36 -22.61
CA GLU A 232 -15.18 -4.32 -21.64
C GLU A 232 -14.28 -4.32 -20.39
N GLU A 233 -13.92 -5.49 -19.89
CA GLU A 233 -13.01 -5.61 -18.76
C GLU A 233 -11.59 -5.16 -19.12
N ARG A 234 -11.09 -5.54 -20.30
CA ARG A 234 -9.77 -5.09 -20.79
C ARG A 234 -9.70 -3.58 -20.95
N GLU A 235 -10.71 -2.98 -21.61
CA GLU A 235 -10.79 -1.53 -21.75
C GLU A 235 -10.90 -0.81 -20.40
N GLY A 236 -11.72 -1.34 -19.51
CA GLY A 236 -11.86 -0.82 -18.14
C GLY A 236 -10.55 -0.87 -17.36
N ILE A 237 -9.80 -1.99 -17.44
CA ILE A 237 -8.49 -2.16 -16.81
C ILE A 237 -7.49 -1.16 -17.40
N ALA A 238 -7.39 -1.04 -18.72
CA ALA A 238 -6.50 -0.08 -19.36
C ALA A 238 -6.80 1.36 -18.94
N GLY A 239 -8.09 1.74 -18.88
CA GLY A 239 -8.51 3.07 -18.44
C GLY A 239 -8.16 3.38 -16.98
N VAL A 240 -8.28 2.40 -16.09
CA VAL A 240 -7.86 2.56 -14.68
C VAL A 240 -6.34 2.57 -14.57
N ALA A 241 -5.65 1.65 -15.26
CA ALA A 241 -4.19 1.55 -15.27
C ALA A 241 -3.53 2.88 -15.68
N ASN A 242 -4.03 3.51 -16.76
CA ASN A 242 -3.53 4.81 -17.22
C ASN A 242 -3.70 5.92 -16.16
N ARG A 243 -4.82 5.92 -15.43
CA ARG A 243 -5.04 6.93 -14.36
C ARG A 243 -4.07 6.74 -13.20
N ILE A 244 -3.88 5.50 -12.72
CA ILE A 244 -3.01 5.23 -11.58
C ILE A 244 -1.53 5.29 -11.93
N ALA A 245 -1.17 5.19 -13.21
CA ALA A 245 0.19 5.39 -13.73
C ALA A 245 0.55 6.88 -13.89
N SER A 246 -0.42 7.78 -13.82
CA SER A 246 -0.17 9.21 -14.04
C SER A 246 0.76 9.81 -12.98
N ASP A 247 1.55 10.82 -13.38
CA ASP A 247 2.42 11.55 -12.44
C ASP A 247 1.60 12.20 -11.30
N ASP A 248 0.38 12.64 -11.59
CA ASP A 248 -0.54 13.19 -10.60
C ASP A 248 -0.96 12.15 -9.54
N ALA A 249 -1.23 10.92 -9.95
CA ALA A 249 -1.57 9.87 -9.01
C ALA A 249 -0.36 9.48 -8.14
N VAL A 250 0.83 9.32 -8.74
CA VAL A 250 2.06 8.98 -8.02
C VAL A 250 2.45 10.10 -7.06
N ARG A 251 2.39 11.36 -7.50
CA ARG A 251 2.78 12.55 -6.73
C ARG A 251 1.62 13.19 -5.97
N ARG A 252 0.54 12.46 -5.70
CA ARG A 252 -0.59 12.94 -4.88
C ARG A 252 -0.13 13.55 -3.55
N VAL A 253 0.82 12.91 -2.88
CA VAL A 253 1.53 13.43 -1.71
C VAL A 253 3.00 13.56 -2.08
N SER A 254 3.48 14.81 -2.16
CA SER A 254 4.78 15.17 -2.70
C SER A 254 5.31 16.43 -2.05
N SER A 255 6.40 16.32 -1.32
CA SER A 255 7.07 17.48 -0.71
C SER A 255 7.63 18.45 -1.75
N GLU A 256 8.07 17.97 -2.91
CA GLU A 256 8.50 18.84 -4.02
C GLU A 256 7.33 19.68 -4.55
N ARG A 257 6.15 19.04 -4.80
CA ARG A 257 4.95 19.77 -5.23
C ARG A 257 4.46 20.75 -4.15
N PHE A 258 4.47 20.32 -2.89
CA PHE A 258 4.12 21.21 -1.78
C PHE A 258 5.05 22.44 -1.73
N LEU A 259 6.36 22.22 -1.88
CA LEU A 259 7.33 23.31 -1.91
C LEU A 259 7.03 24.26 -3.07
N VAL A 260 6.73 23.76 -4.27
CA VAL A 260 6.40 24.60 -5.43
C VAL A 260 5.09 25.37 -5.23
N ALA A 261 4.05 24.75 -4.67
CA ALA A 261 2.73 25.33 -4.48
C ALA A 261 2.62 26.27 -3.26
N ALA A 262 3.59 26.22 -2.33
CA ALA A 262 3.56 27.07 -1.13
C ALA A 262 3.57 28.55 -1.51
N PRO A 263 2.74 29.40 -0.86
CA PRO A 263 2.60 30.80 -1.22
C PRO A 263 3.93 31.58 -1.19
N ALA A 264 4.07 32.56 -2.06
CA ALA A 264 5.21 33.47 -2.04
C ALA A 264 5.27 34.26 -0.72
N GLY A 265 6.48 34.55 -0.24
CA GLY A 265 6.68 35.25 1.04
C GLY A 265 6.49 34.38 2.27
N THR A 266 6.28 33.05 2.09
CA THR A 266 6.26 32.11 3.21
C THR A 266 7.63 31.49 3.46
N ARG A 267 7.83 30.97 4.65
CA ARG A 267 8.96 30.11 5.02
C ARG A 267 8.45 28.68 5.10
N VAL A 268 9.13 27.73 4.44
CA VAL A 268 8.70 26.34 4.35
C VAL A 268 9.66 25.44 5.11
N GLY A 269 9.10 24.52 5.89
CA GLY A 269 9.86 23.49 6.59
C GLY A 269 9.15 22.14 6.55
N PHE A 270 9.94 21.08 6.73
CA PHE A 270 9.48 19.71 6.79
C PHE A 270 9.91 19.07 8.12
N GLY A 271 9.03 18.23 8.67
CA GLY A 271 9.29 17.54 9.93
C GLY A 271 8.90 16.08 9.87
N ASN A 272 9.69 15.23 10.53
CA ASN A 272 9.41 13.80 10.64
C ASN A 272 9.32 13.42 12.13
N GLU A 273 8.29 12.66 12.49
CA GLU A 273 8.12 12.07 13.81
C GLU A 273 7.97 10.57 13.69
N LYS A 274 8.75 9.82 14.45
CA LYS A 274 8.65 8.38 14.57
C LYS A 274 8.02 8.03 15.92
N GLY A 275 6.70 8.10 15.97
CA GLY A 275 5.89 7.61 17.07
C GLY A 275 5.47 6.16 16.81
N ARG A 276 4.18 5.86 16.99
CA ARG A 276 3.62 4.54 16.61
C ARG A 276 3.76 4.29 15.12
N LYS A 277 3.58 5.33 14.33
CA LYS A 277 3.79 5.34 12.87
C LYS A 277 4.78 6.43 12.50
N LEU A 278 5.34 6.35 11.29
CA LEU A 278 6.11 7.44 10.73
C LEU A 278 5.13 8.52 10.26
N CYS A 279 5.19 9.70 10.89
CA CYS A 279 4.45 10.89 10.48
C CYS A 279 5.41 11.90 9.86
N ARG A 280 4.98 12.54 8.80
CA ARG A 280 5.69 13.63 8.12
C ARG A 280 4.76 14.82 7.99
N ALA A 281 5.30 16.03 8.14
CA ALA A 281 4.58 17.28 7.89
C ALA A 281 5.41 18.21 7.01
N GLY A 282 4.76 18.91 6.11
CA GLY A 282 5.26 20.12 5.47
C GLY A 282 4.44 21.31 5.96
N VAL A 283 5.08 22.41 6.32
CA VAL A 283 4.40 23.63 6.78
C VAL A 283 4.97 24.84 6.07
N ALA A 284 4.11 25.69 5.53
CA ALA A 284 4.45 27.00 5.02
C ALA A 284 3.93 28.07 6.00
N ILE A 285 4.83 28.88 6.57
CA ILE A 285 4.51 29.91 7.55
C ILE A 285 4.50 31.29 6.88
N ALA A 286 3.41 32.01 6.99
CA ALA A 286 3.27 33.39 6.53
C ALA A 286 4.06 34.38 7.40
N ARG A 287 4.21 35.63 6.94
CA ARG A 287 4.94 36.67 7.66
C ARG A 287 4.30 37.04 8.99
N ASP A 288 2.98 36.90 9.12
CA ASP A 288 2.24 37.12 10.36
C ASP A 288 2.35 36.01 11.39
N GLY A 289 3.13 34.94 11.07
CA GLY A 289 3.33 33.80 11.95
C GLY A 289 2.27 32.71 11.84
N THR A 290 1.31 32.82 10.94
CA THR A 290 0.27 31.80 10.75
C THR A 290 0.68 30.73 9.76
N VAL A 291 0.10 29.55 9.87
CA VAL A 291 0.24 28.45 8.88
C VAL A 291 -0.53 28.82 7.61
N ALA A 292 0.17 29.19 6.54
CA ALA A 292 -0.45 29.51 5.25
C ALA A 292 -0.86 28.25 4.46
N ALA A 293 -0.11 27.16 4.61
CA ALA A 293 -0.41 25.84 4.02
C ALA A 293 0.27 24.74 4.83
N ALA A 294 -0.30 23.54 4.81
CA ALA A 294 0.28 22.36 5.40
C ALA A 294 0.15 21.15 4.47
N MET A 295 0.98 20.15 4.69
CA MET A 295 0.92 18.83 4.08
C MET A 295 1.16 17.78 5.18
N MET A 296 0.34 16.74 5.20
CA MET A 296 0.51 15.60 6.12
C MET A 296 0.74 14.32 5.33
N ALA A 297 1.74 13.54 5.76
CA ALA A 297 2.17 12.32 5.10
C ALA A 297 2.65 11.28 6.11
N GLY A 298 2.82 10.02 5.67
CA GLY A 298 3.44 8.96 6.48
C GLY A 298 2.81 7.58 6.31
N ASP A 299 3.32 6.62 7.08
CA ASP A 299 2.84 5.23 7.11
C ASP A 299 1.61 5.11 8.02
N MET A 300 0.45 5.50 7.52
CA MET A 300 -0.79 5.56 8.29
C MET A 300 -1.88 4.65 7.72
N HIS A 301 -2.75 4.13 8.61
CA HIS A 301 -3.93 3.32 8.27
C HIS A 301 -5.19 4.01 8.80
N VAL A 302 -5.57 5.09 8.17
CA VAL A 302 -6.70 5.93 8.56
C VAL A 302 -7.63 6.16 7.36
N GLY A 303 -8.92 6.16 7.58
CA GLY A 303 -9.95 6.49 6.61
C GLY A 303 -10.88 7.58 7.12
N PRO A 304 -11.55 8.26 6.22
CA PRO A 304 -11.51 8.17 4.76
C PRO A 304 -10.19 8.62 4.13
N PRO A 305 -9.99 8.41 2.79
CA PRO A 305 -8.69 8.64 2.13
C PRO A 305 -8.22 10.09 2.11
N ASP A 306 -9.09 11.05 2.40
CA ASP A 306 -8.81 12.48 2.49
C ASP A 306 -8.51 12.95 3.93
N THR A 307 -8.45 12.05 4.92
CA THR A 307 -8.27 12.43 6.34
C THR A 307 -7.03 13.31 6.55
N MET A 308 -5.90 12.97 5.92
CA MET A 308 -4.68 13.79 6.06
C MET A 308 -4.79 15.14 5.34
N ASP A 309 -5.54 15.24 4.27
CA ASP A 309 -5.83 16.51 3.59
C ASP A 309 -6.73 17.39 4.49
N ARG A 310 -7.67 16.79 5.24
CA ARG A 310 -8.49 17.50 6.25
C ARG A 310 -7.63 18.01 7.39
N VAL A 311 -6.67 17.21 7.89
CA VAL A 311 -5.74 17.67 8.93
C VAL A 311 -4.91 18.83 8.41
N ALA A 312 -4.35 18.74 7.21
CA ALA A 312 -3.59 19.80 6.57
C ALA A 312 -4.42 21.10 6.43
N SER A 313 -5.68 20.96 6.01
CA SER A 313 -6.62 22.08 5.88
C SER A 313 -6.98 22.70 7.23
N ALA A 314 -7.18 21.89 8.27
CA ALA A 314 -7.51 22.38 9.61
C ALA A 314 -6.36 23.19 10.22
N LEU A 315 -5.11 22.86 9.90
CA LEU A 315 -3.94 23.61 10.37
C LEU A 315 -3.81 25.00 9.72
N SER A 316 -4.41 25.22 8.55
CA SER A 316 -4.32 26.51 7.85
C SER A 316 -4.95 27.64 8.67
N GLY A 317 -4.26 28.78 8.76
CA GLY A 317 -4.65 29.94 9.55
C GLY A 317 -4.38 29.85 11.06
N ALA A 318 -3.87 28.70 11.56
CA ALA A 318 -3.45 28.58 12.96
C ALA A 318 -2.16 29.38 13.21
N PRO A 319 -1.98 30.01 14.39
CA PRO A 319 -0.66 30.47 14.81
C PRO A 319 0.33 29.28 14.86
N ALA A 320 1.46 29.41 14.18
CA ALA A 320 2.42 28.30 14.07
C ALA A 320 3.14 28.00 15.39
N ASP A 321 3.17 28.93 16.32
CA ASP A 321 3.76 28.82 17.66
C ASP A 321 2.77 28.42 18.77
N ASP A 322 1.46 28.35 18.45
CA ASP A 322 0.42 27.91 19.39
C ASP A 322 0.21 26.39 19.29
N GLU A 323 0.97 25.67 20.09
CA GLU A 323 0.91 24.20 20.12
C GLU A 323 -0.46 23.66 20.56
N GLU A 324 -1.17 24.36 21.45
CA GLU A 324 -2.48 23.92 21.93
C GLU A 324 -3.54 24.07 20.81
N GLU A 325 -3.49 25.15 20.08
CA GLU A 325 -4.38 25.38 18.93
C GLU A 325 -4.08 24.34 17.80
N LEU A 326 -2.81 24.11 17.48
CA LEU A 326 -2.44 23.11 16.48
C LEU A 326 -2.93 21.70 16.89
N ARG A 327 -2.77 21.33 18.16
CA ARG A 327 -3.26 20.07 18.72
C ARG A 327 -4.77 19.95 18.61
N ALA A 328 -5.50 20.99 19.02
CA ALA A 328 -6.96 21.01 18.98
C ALA A 328 -7.49 20.85 17.55
N ARG A 329 -6.87 21.50 16.58
CA ARG A 329 -7.25 21.38 15.16
C ARG A 329 -7.00 20.00 14.60
N ILE A 330 -5.87 19.36 14.93
CA ILE A 330 -5.60 17.96 14.55
C ILE A 330 -6.63 17.04 15.19
N ALA A 331 -6.87 17.17 16.50
CA ALA A 331 -7.81 16.33 17.23
C ALA A 331 -9.24 16.43 16.67
N SER A 332 -9.70 17.61 16.32
CA SER A 332 -11.05 17.83 15.78
C SER A 332 -11.34 17.03 14.50
N VAL A 333 -10.32 16.77 13.67
CA VAL A 333 -10.47 15.93 12.48
C VAL A 333 -10.69 14.47 12.86
N PHE A 334 -10.01 13.96 13.89
CA PHE A 334 -10.18 12.57 14.33
C PHE A 334 -11.46 12.34 15.14
N GLU A 335 -12.09 13.39 15.62
CA GLU A 335 -13.42 13.36 16.28
C GLU A 335 -14.57 13.28 15.26
N ALA A 336 -14.31 13.50 13.99
CA ALA A 336 -15.34 13.42 12.96
C ALA A 336 -15.85 11.96 12.84
N PRO A 337 -17.20 11.76 12.79
CA PRO A 337 -17.81 10.43 12.89
C PRO A 337 -17.49 9.49 11.72
N ASP A 338 -17.01 10.02 10.61
CA ASP A 338 -16.58 9.26 9.44
C ASP A 338 -15.08 8.88 9.45
N VAL A 339 -14.30 9.48 10.37
CA VAL A 339 -12.87 9.16 10.51
C VAL A 339 -12.68 7.93 11.38
N HIS A 340 -11.97 6.97 10.86
CA HIS A 340 -11.71 5.71 11.56
C HIS A 340 -10.28 5.22 11.29
N GLN A 341 -9.80 4.40 12.20
CA GLN A 341 -8.52 3.69 12.08
C GLN A 341 -8.78 2.18 12.19
N ALA A 342 -8.12 1.40 11.37
CA ALA A 342 -8.32 -0.05 11.30
C ALA A 342 -8.01 -0.76 12.64
N ASP A 343 -7.02 -0.24 13.37
CA ASP A 343 -6.63 -0.71 14.70
C ASP A 343 -6.21 0.47 15.56
N ALA A 344 -6.94 0.74 16.62
CA ALA A 344 -6.67 1.82 17.55
C ALA A 344 -5.30 1.67 18.26
N THR A 345 -4.79 0.45 18.41
CA THR A 345 -3.47 0.20 19.04
C THR A 345 -2.32 0.45 18.09
N MET A 346 -2.54 0.31 16.79
CA MET A 346 -1.58 0.52 15.70
C MET A 346 -1.79 1.85 14.96
N GLY A 347 -2.83 2.59 15.32
CA GLY A 347 -3.20 3.84 14.71
C GLY A 347 -2.22 4.99 15.00
N VAL A 348 -2.27 6.01 14.15
CA VAL A 348 -1.58 7.27 14.38
C VAL A 348 -2.29 8.08 15.48
N THR A 349 -1.53 8.78 16.30
CA THR A 349 -2.08 9.65 17.36
C THR A 349 -1.97 11.12 16.98
N THR A 350 -2.79 11.96 17.63
CA THR A 350 -2.67 13.43 17.51
C THR A 350 -1.26 13.89 17.88
N GLU A 351 -0.63 13.30 18.90
CA GLU A 351 0.72 13.66 19.32
C GLU A 351 1.80 13.27 18.29
N ASP A 352 1.64 12.13 17.60
CA ASP A 352 2.55 11.73 16.51
C ASP A 352 2.51 12.76 15.37
N LEU A 353 1.31 13.22 14.98
CA LEU A 353 1.13 14.22 13.93
C LEU A 353 1.64 15.60 14.38
N LEU A 354 1.30 16.02 15.60
CA LEU A 354 1.77 17.27 16.18
C LEU A 354 3.29 17.32 16.30
N GLY A 355 3.93 16.19 16.68
CA GLY A 355 5.38 16.09 16.70
C GLY A 355 6.03 16.36 15.35
N ALA A 356 5.45 15.84 14.26
CA ALA A 356 5.91 16.15 12.90
C ALA A 356 5.69 17.62 12.53
N VAL A 357 4.52 18.19 12.88
CA VAL A 357 4.19 19.60 12.63
C VAL A 357 5.15 20.53 13.38
N ARG A 358 5.43 20.29 14.66
CA ARG A 358 6.39 21.09 15.45
C ARG A 358 7.78 21.13 14.82
N LYS A 359 8.28 19.98 14.35
CA LYS A 359 9.58 19.90 13.67
C LYS A 359 9.56 20.66 12.34
N ALA A 360 8.45 20.58 11.60
CA ALA A 360 8.28 21.34 10.37
C ALA A 360 8.25 22.84 10.63
N VAL A 361 7.53 23.28 11.66
CA VAL A 361 7.48 24.69 12.09
C VAL A 361 8.86 25.20 12.48
N ALA A 362 9.60 24.46 13.31
CA ALA A 362 10.96 24.84 13.73
C ALA A 362 11.90 24.97 12.53
N GLN A 363 11.82 24.07 11.57
CA GLN A 363 12.61 24.14 10.33
C GLN A 363 12.19 25.33 9.46
N ALA A 364 10.89 25.59 9.32
CA ALA A 364 10.35 26.72 8.56
C ALA A 364 10.80 28.07 9.16
N GLN A 365 10.79 28.20 10.50
CA GLN A 365 11.25 29.41 11.18
C GLN A 365 12.74 29.72 10.92
N ALA A 366 13.56 28.69 10.75
CA ALA A 366 14.98 28.83 10.42
C ALA A 366 15.26 29.01 8.91
N ALA A 367 14.26 28.77 8.04
CA ALA A 367 14.40 28.85 6.60
C ALA A 367 14.30 30.30 6.07
N PRO A 368 14.92 30.64 4.94
CA PRO A 368 14.71 31.90 4.27
C PRO A 368 13.27 31.99 3.70
N GLU A 369 12.76 33.22 3.56
CA GLU A 369 11.51 33.46 2.85
C GLU A 369 11.65 33.06 1.37
N ARG A 370 10.61 32.43 0.84
CA ARG A 370 10.54 32.08 -0.57
C ARG A 370 10.34 33.33 -1.44
N ALA A 371 11.21 33.49 -2.42
CA ALA A 371 10.96 34.46 -3.48
C ALA A 371 9.67 34.09 -4.24
N GLY A 372 8.90 35.08 -4.64
CA GLY A 372 7.79 34.85 -5.58
C GLY A 372 8.33 34.25 -6.89
N ALA A 373 7.61 33.32 -7.50
CA ALA A 373 7.89 32.93 -8.87
C ALA A 373 7.68 34.19 -9.75
N THR A 374 8.77 34.66 -10.37
CA THR A 374 8.73 35.73 -11.36
C THR A 374 8.18 35.20 -12.68
#